data_238247a2af59ea24d4b395ac48b1cdec
#
_entry.id   238247a2af59ea24d4b395ac48b1cdec
#
_cell.length_a   1.000
_cell.length_b   1.000
_cell.length_c   1.000
_cell.angle_alpha   90.00
_cell.angle_beta   90.00
_cell.angle_gamma   90.00
#
_symmetry.space_group_name_H-M   'P 1'
#
loop_
_entity.id
_entity.type
_entity.pdbx_description
1 polymer ?
#
loop_
_entity_poly.entity_id
_entity_poly.type
_entity_poly.pdbx_seq_one_letter_code
_entity_poly.pdbx_strand_id
1 'polypeptide(L)'
;MPEDFPCIPFVRTRQVAFHDTDASGVAHFSRLLCLVEEVEHEYLRSRGVEVLSPDCGWPRVHVEADYSSSAGLGDWLSIELSLGTVGTSSLEWKFAVFHS
;
A
#
# COMPACT_ATOMS: atom_id res chain seq x y z
N MET A 1 -16.38 -7.53 -12.93
CA MET A 1 -16.01 -6.23 -12.36
C MET A 1 -16.44 -5.13 -13.32
N PRO A 2 -17.13 -4.10 -12.84
CA PRO A 2 -17.51 -3.00 -13.73
C PRO A 2 -16.29 -2.31 -14.33
N GLU A 3 -16.44 -1.81 -15.55
CA GLU A 3 -15.34 -1.19 -16.30
C GLU A 3 -14.89 0.13 -15.65
N ASP A 4 -15.75 0.76 -14.86
CA ASP A 4 -15.43 2.03 -14.22
C ASP A 4 -14.62 1.88 -12.95
N PHE A 5 -14.37 0.64 -12.49
CA PHE A 5 -13.48 0.42 -11.35
C PHE A 5 -12.04 0.60 -11.79
N PRO A 6 -11.18 1.12 -10.88
CA PRO A 6 -9.75 1.22 -11.20
C PRO A 6 -9.18 -0.14 -11.58
N CYS A 7 -8.35 -0.13 -12.62
CA CYS A 7 -7.70 -1.35 -13.07
C CYS A 7 -6.65 -1.80 -12.06
N ILE A 8 -6.37 -3.10 -12.07
CA ILE A 8 -5.27 -3.69 -11.34
C ILE A 8 -4.17 -3.98 -12.37
N PRO A 9 -2.90 -3.62 -12.14
CA PRO A 9 -2.39 -3.00 -10.92
C PRO A 9 -2.85 -1.55 -10.76
N PHE A 10 -3.04 -1.17 -9.52
CA PHE A 10 -3.41 0.19 -9.15
C PHE A 10 -2.14 0.88 -8.69
N VAL A 11 -1.75 1.94 -9.35
CA VAL A 11 -0.45 2.58 -9.13
C VAL A 11 -0.64 3.99 -8.62
N ARG A 12 0.07 4.33 -7.56
CA ARG A 12 0.09 5.68 -7.01
C ARG A 12 1.51 6.05 -6.63
N THR A 13 1.80 7.33 -6.68
CA THR A 13 3.11 7.84 -6.27
C THR A 13 3.01 8.49 -4.90
N ARG A 14 4.08 8.36 -4.13
CA ARG A 14 4.19 8.99 -2.81
C ARG A 14 5.63 9.46 -2.66
N GLN A 15 5.82 10.57 -1.97
CA GLN A 15 7.15 11.08 -1.67
C GLN A 15 7.52 10.70 -0.24
N VAL A 16 8.76 10.30 -0.04
CA VAL A 16 9.26 10.01 1.30
C VAL A 16 9.36 11.34 2.06
N ALA A 17 8.61 11.45 3.14
CA ALA A 17 8.59 12.63 3.98
C ALA A 17 9.55 12.46 5.16
N PHE A 18 9.85 13.56 5.83
CA PHE A 18 10.78 13.52 6.96
C PHE A 18 10.31 12.53 8.04
N HIS A 19 9.02 12.51 8.33
CA HIS A 19 8.48 11.60 9.36
C HIS A 19 8.54 10.12 8.95
N ASP A 20 8.86 9.82 7.69
CA ASP A 20 9.03 8.45 7.24
C ASP A 20 10.45 7.95 7.47
N THR A 21 11.39 8.85 7.76
CA THR A 21 12.80 8.52 7.84
C THR A 21 13.25 8.19 9.26
N ASP A 22 14.34 7.46 9.34
CA ASP A 22 15.02 7.17 10.61
C ASP A 22 16.23 8.11 10.74
N ALA A 23 17.09 7.83 11.73
CA ALA A 23 18.25 8.67 12.02
C ALA A 23 19.26 8.74 10.87
N SER A 24 19.22 7.80 9.93
CA SER A 24 20.12 7.80 8.78
C SER A 24 19.53 8.54 7.56
N GLY A 25 18.33 9.08 7.68
CA GLY A 25 17.68 9.78 6.58
C GLY A 25 17.02 8.86 5.55
N VAL A 26 16.87 7.59 5.89
CA VAL A 26 16.29 6.57 5.02
C VAL A 26 14.93 6.17 5.57
N ALA A 27 13.98 5.92 4.70
CA ALA A 27 12.66 5.50 5.11
C ALA A 27 12.73 4.19 5.91
N HIS A 28 12.13 4.20 7.09
CA HIS A 28 12.06 3.02 7.92
C HIS A 28 11.15 2.00 7.24
N PHE A 29 11.50 0.71 7.33
CA PHE A 29 10.72 -0.32 6.62
C PHE A 29 9.24 -0.28 6.97
N SER A 30 8.90 0.00 8.23
CA SER A 30 7.51 0.05 8.65
C SER A 30 6.76 1.22 8.01
N ARG A 31 7.46 2.32 7.71
CA ARG A 31 6.83 3.47 7.06
C ARG A 31 6.53 3.18 5.59
N LEU A 32 7.38 2.39 4.94
CA LEU A 32 7.08 1.94 3.58
C LEU A 32 5.80 1.11 3.56
N LEU A 33 5.60 0.25 4.55
CA LEU A 33 4.36 -0.52 4.67
C LEU A 33 3.16 0.40 4.93
N CYS A 34 3.33 1.48 5.67
CA CYS A 34 2.27 2.46 5.88
C CYS A 34 1.87 3.14 4.57
N LEU A 35 2.86 3.47 3.72
CA LEU A 35 2.57 4.06 2.42
C LEU A 35 1.80 3.09 1.53
N VAL A 36 2.16 1.83 1.55
CA VAL A 36 1.42 0.79 0.83
C VAL A 36 -0.02 0.70 1.35
N GLU A 37 -0.20 0.76 2.67
CA GLU A 37 -1.53 0.71 3.27
C GLU A 37 -2.38 1.90 2.83
N GLU A 38 -1.80 3.10 2.73
CA GLU A 38 -2.51 4.26 2.22
C GLU A 38 -3.09 3.98 0.83
N VAL A 39 -2.29 3.36 -0.03
CA VAL A 39 -2.71 3.05 -1.39
C VAL A 39 -3.79 1.96 -1.39
N GLU A 40 -3.68 0.96 -0.52
CA GLU A 40 -4.74 -0.05 -0.35
C GLU A 40 -6.06 0.61 0.02
N HIS A 41 -6.04 1.52 0.97
CA HIS A 41 -7.24 2.20 1.43
C HIS A 41 -7.80 3.12 0.34
N GLU A 42 -6.94 3.77 -0.42
CA GLU A 42 -7.37 4.60 -1.54
C GLU A 42 -8.10 3.75 -2.58
N TYR A 43 -7.57 2.57 -2.88
CA TYR A 43 -8.21 1.66 -3.82
C TYR A 43 -9.58 1.22 -3.30
N LEU A 44 -9.66 0.80 -2.05
CA LEU A 44 -10.93 0.37 -1.46
C LEU A 44 -11.97 1.48 -1.49
N ARG A 45 -11.57 2.70 -1.12
CA ARG A 45 -12.49 3.84 -1.17
C ARG A 45 -12.97 4.13 -2.58
N SER A 46 -12.09 3.97 -3.58
CA SER A 46 -12.46 4.19 -4.97
C SER A 46 -13.52 3.19 -5.44
N ARG A 47 -13.62 2.06 -4.74
CA ARG A 47 -14.60 1.02 -5.04
C ARG A 47 -15.82 1.08 -4.13
N GLY A 48 -15.91 2.11 -3.29
CA GLY A 48 -17.02 2.28 -2.39
C GLY A 48 -16.98 1.38 -1.15
N VAL A 49 -15.83 0.82 -0.84
CA VAL A 49 -15.66 -0.05 0.33
C VAL A 49 -15.23 0.79 1.52
N GLU A 50 -15.97 0.71 2.62
CA GLU A 50 -15.60 1.37 3.86
C GLU A 50 -14.51 0.58 4.55
N VAL A 51 -13.40 1.25 4.87
CA VAL A 51 -12.28 0.62 5.55
C VAL A 51 -12.61 0.37 7.02
N LEU A 52 -13.35 1.31 7.62
CA LEU A 52 -13.81 1.18 9.00
C LEU A 52 -15.33 1.21 9.02
N SER A 53 -15.93 0.18 9.57
CA SER A 53 -17.38 0.14 9.76
C SER A 53 -17.68 -0.64 11.05
N PRO A 54 -18.86 -0.44 11.63
CA PRO A 54 -19.23 -1.18 12.84
C PRO A 54 -19.24 -2.69 12.66
N ASP A 55 -19.50 -3.16 11.45
CA ASP A 55 -19.71 -4.57 11.17
C ASP A 55 -18.48 -5.25 10.56
N CYS A 56 -17.50 -4.49 10.11
CA CYS A 56 -16.38 -5.06 9.37
C CYS A 56 -15.09 -4.30 9.62
N GLY A 57 -14.01 -5.03 9.78
CA GLY A 57 -12.68 -4.46 9.88
C GLY A 57 -11.74 -5.19 8.95
N TRP A 58 -10.54 -4.64 8.78
CA TRP A 58 -9.53 -5.19 7.90
C TRP A 58 -8.22 -5.36 8.66
N PRO A 59 -8.21 -6.23 9.70
CA PRO A 59 -6.97 -6.46 10.43
C PRO A 59 -5.96 -7.16 9.53
N ARG A 60 -4.71 -6.72 9.62
CA ARG A 60 -3.65 -7.36 8.87
C ARG A 60 -3.15 -8.55 9.66
N VAL A 61 -3.24 -9.74 9.09
CA VAL A 61 -2.90 -10.98 9.79
C VAL A 61 -1.59 -11.59 9.30
N HIS A 62 -1.08 -11.11 8.17
CA HIS A 62 0.18 -11.61 7.64
C HIS A 62 0.80 -10.55 6.74
N VAL A 63 2.11 -10.34 6.87
CA VAL A 63 2.88 -9.44 6.00
C VAL A 63 4.19 -10.12 5.66
N GLU A 64 4.55 -10.04 4.38
CA GLU A 64 5.81 -10.59 3.89
C GLU A 64 6.37 -9.59 2.88
N ALA A 65 7.62 -9.20 3.04
CA ALA A 65 8.21 -8.19 2.16
C ALA A 65 9.73 -8.37 2.08
N ASP A 66 10.27 -8.14 0.89
CA ASP A 66 11.72 -8.12 0.65
C ASP A 66 12.13 -6.70 0.32
N TYR A 67 13.21 -6.24 0.91
CA TYR A 67 13.75 -4.90 0.74
C TYR A 67 15.10 -5.00 0.04
N SER A 68 15.15 -4.61 -1.22
CA SER A 68 16.38 -4.72 -2.02
C SER A 68 17.13 -3.42 -2.17
N SER A 69 16.49 -2.28 -1.87
CA SER A 69 17.15 -0.97 -1.89
C SER A 69 16.46 -0.05 -0.92
N SER A 70 17.12 1.04 -0.57
CA SER A 70 16.59 2.01 0.38
C SER A 70 15.97 3.20 -0.35
N ALA A 71 15.09 3.92 0.36
CA ALA A 71 14.48 5.14 -0.12
C ALA A 71 14.81 6.27 0.86
N GLY A 72 15.35 7.36 0.36
CA GLY A 72 15.77 8.49 1.18
C GLY A 72 14.74 9.61 1.20
N LEU A 73 14.97 10.57 2.09
CA LEU A 73 14.12 11.75 2.22
C LEU A 73 13.97 12.43 0.86
N GLY A 74 12.74 12.70 0.48
CA GLY A 74 12.44 13.40 -0.76
C GLY A 74 12.32 12.51 -1.98
N ASP A 75 12.71 11.25 -1.90
CA ASP A 75 12.58 10.33 -3.02
C ASP A 75 11.12 10.11 -3.36
N TRP A 76 10.81 10.05 -4.65
CA TRP A 76 9.48 9.70 -5.11
C TRP A 76 9.42 8.20 -5.35
N LEU A 77 8.35 7.60 -4.89
CA LEU A 77 8.13 6.17 -5.00
C LEU A 77 6.86 5.89 -5.78
N SER A 78 6.94 4.89 -6.64
CA SER A 78 5.78 4.36 -7.34
C SER A 78 5.34 3.11 -6.61
N ILE A 79 4.11 3.10 -6.11
CA ILE A 79 3.56 1.98 -5.36
C ILE A 79 2.55 1.29 -6.26
N GLU A 80 2.85 0.06 -6.61
CA GLU A 80 2.04 -0.74 -7.50
C GLU A 80 1.34 -1.80 -6.67
N LEU A 81 0.02 -1.83 -6.75
CA LEU A 81 -0.81 -2.69 -5.94
C LEU A 81 -1.63 -3.60 -6.83
N SER A 82 -1.70 -4.87 -6.48
CA SER A 82 -2.58 -5.81 -7.15
C SER A 82 -3.20 -6.75 -6.14
N LEU A 83 -4.29 -7.40 -6.55
CA LEU A 83 -4.95 -8.36 -5.71
C LEU A 83 -4.36 -9.74 -5.95
N GLY A 84 -4.12 -10.47 -4.86
CA GLY A 84 -3.83 -11.87 -4.92
C GLY A 84 -5.10 -12.68 -4.76
N THR A 85 -5.12 -13.58 -3.80
CA THR A 85 -6.29 -14.41 -3.56
C THR A 85 -7.37 -13.64 -2.82
N VAL A 86 -8.61 -13.75 -3.31
CA VAL A 86 -9.77 -13.20 -2.62
C VAL A 86 -10.57 -14.37 -2.06
N GLY A 87 -10.59 -14.50 -0.74
CA GLY A 87 -11.33 -15.55 -0.07
C GLY A 87 -12.69 -15.07 0.38
N THR A 88 -13.39 -15.92 1.10
CA THR A 88 -14.72 -15.60 1.61
C THR A 88 -14.66 -14.48 2.66
N SER A 89 -13.64 -14.51 3.52
CA SER A 89 -13.50 -13.54 4.61
C SER A 89 -12.06 -13.03 4.69
N SER A 90 -11.29 -13.16 3.59
CA SER A 90 -9.90 -12.73 3.56
C SER A 90 -9.58 -12.12 2.22
N LEU A 91 -8.56 -11.27 2.21
CA LEU A 91 -8.10 -10.58 1.02
C LEU A 91 -6.57 -10.54 1.06
N GLU A 92 -5.96 -10.94 -0.04
CA GLU A 92 -4.51 -10.87 -0.17
C GLU A 92 -4.16 -9.74 -1.12
N TRP A 93 -3.26 -8.88 -0.67
CA TRP A 93 -2.69 -7.81 -1.49
C TRP A 93 -1.29 -8.21 -1.91
N LYS A 94 -0.94 -7.87 -3.15
CA LYS A 94 0.44 -7.94 -3.63
C LYS A 94 0.87 -6.53 -3.97
N PHE A 95 2.09 -6.19 -3.64
CA PHE A 95 2.59 -4.84 -3.90
C PHE A 95 4.05 -4.85 -4.30
N ALA A 96 4.43 -3.82 -5.03
CA ALA A 96 5.81 -3.54 -5.36
C ALA A 96 6.02 -2.03 -5.25
N VAL A 97 7.19 -1.64 -4.76
CA VAL A 97 7.53 -0.23 -4.58
C VAL A 97 8.81 0.03 -5.35
N PHE A 98 8.78 1.00 -6.21
CA PHE A 98 9.90 1.36 -7.07
C PHE A 98 10.25 2.82 -6.89
N HIS A 99 11.52 3.17 -7.11
CA HIS A 99 11.87 4.57 -7.28
C HIS A 99 11.22 5.05 -8.57
N SER A 100 10.55 6.18 -8.43
CA SER A 100 9.81 6.75 -9.55
C SER A 100 10.74 7.57 -10.45
#